data_0f1158adeb2a636b63450cb35ed66023
#
_entry.id   0f1158adeb2a636b63450cb35ed66023
#
_cell.length_a   1.000
_cell.length_b   1.000
_cell.length_c   1.000
_cell.angle_alpha   90.00
_cell.angle_beta   90.00
_cell.angle_gamma   90.00
#
_symmetry.space_group_name_H-M   'P 1'
#
loop_
_entity.id
_entity.type
_entity.pdbx_description
1 polymer ?
#
loop_
_entity_poly.entity_id
_entity_poly.type
_entity_poly.pdbx_seq_one_letter_code
_entity_poly.pdbx_strand_id
1 'polypeptide(L)'
;YTGEPDGPPARVGTPLADLAGGIYACISILGALCGRELHGSGRHADVSMLDSLVSLLAYDGLDYLNSGRVATRQGTAHSHMVPWQAFTTRDGHVVVVARDEKFWRNLCDAIDRRDLIDDPRSRDNAARVANREFVVGELEAVFARMTSAELTELLDGYDIPSSPVNDMAAVLADDHVIARGMVRTYHHPTLGEVRYQPSPMKLGGWEQPDRHAPMLGEDTESVLEERLGLGGDEIAALAAEGVIGMPDAARPPGTSAG
;
A
#
# COMPACT_ATOMS: atom_id res chain seq x y z
N TYR A 1 8.68 -14.75 3.99
CA TYR A 1 8.92 -15.30 2.64
C TYR A 1 9.10 -14.22 1.57
N THR A 2 9.28 -12.96 1.97
CA THR A 2 9.60 -11.81 1.09
C THR A 2 11.11 -11.72 0.88
N GLY A 3 11.54 -11.46 -0.35
CA GLY A 3 12.95 -11.31 -0.75
C GLY A 3 13.28 -12.07 -2.02
N GLU A 4 14.50 -11.88 -2.52
CA GLU A 4 15.02 -12.62 -3.67
C GLU A 4 15.22 -14.10 -3.33
N PRO A 5 15.06 -15.03 -4.31
CA PRO A 5 15.13 -16.48 -4.08
C PRO A 5 16.36 -16.92 -3.28
N ASP A 6 17.53 -16.45 -3.67
CA ASP A 6 18.82 -16.81 -3.08
C ASP A 6 19.36 -15.75 -2.10
N GLY A 7 18.56 -14.68 -1.86
CA GLY A 7 18.92 -13.60 -0.96
C GLY A 7 18.48 -13.84 0.49
N PRO A 8 18.85 -12.95 1.42
CA PRO A 8 18.28 -12.95 2.76
C PRO A 8 16.80 -12.55 2.74
N PRO A 9 16.01 -12.85 3.81
CA PRO A 9 14.69 -12.31 3.97
C PRO A 9 14.70 -10.77 3.90
N ALA A 10 13.77 -10.19 3.13
CA ALA A 10 13.61 -8.75 3.00
C ALA A 10 12.38 -8.26 3.78
N ARG A 11 12.50 -7.08 4.37
CA ARG A 11 11.36 -6.39 4.98
C ARG A 11 10.54 -5.68 3.89
N VAL A 12 9.22 -5.71 4.00
CA VAL A 12 8.35 -4.81 3.22
C VAL A 12 8.67 -3.36 3.60
N GLY A 13 8.86 -2.48 2.63
CA GLY A 13 9.30 -1.09 2.87
C GLY A 13 8.34 -0.26 3.73
N THR A 14 7.04 -0.50 3.61
CA THR A 14 6.00 0.16 4.42
C THR A 14 5.77 -0.58 5.76
N PRO A 15 5.30 0.09 6.83
CA PRO A 15 4.95 -0.52 8.12
C PRO A 15 3.64 -1.32 8.02
N LEU A 16 3.68 -2.46 7.32
CA LEU A 16 2.50 -3.26 6.97
C LEU A 16 1.72 -3.75 8.19
N ALA A 17 2.41 -4.13 9.28
CA ALA A 17 1.77 -4.59 10.51
C ALA A 17 0.91 -3.50 11.16
N ASP A 18 1.46 -2.28 11.24
CA ASP A 18 0.79 -1.11 11.83
C ASP A 18 -0.43 -0.72 10.99
N LEU A 19 -0.25 -0.64 9.67
CA LEU A 19 -1.32 -0.28 8.74
C LEU A 19 -2.44 -1.32 8.74
N ALA A 20 -2.11 -2.61 8.65
CA ALA A 20 -3.10 -3.67 8.69
C ALA A 20 -3.84 -3.72 10.03
N GLY A 21 -3.12 -3.62 11.15
CA GLY A 21 -3.71 -3.56 12.48
C GLY A 21 -4.68 -2.39 12.63
N GLY A 22 -4.29 -1.20 12.16
CA GLY A 22 -5.16 0.00 12.16
C GLY A 22 -6.42 -0.16 11.31
N ILE A 23 -6.29 -0.75 10.11
CA ILE A 23 -7.43 -1.02 9.22
C ILE A 23 -8.39 -2.03 9.86
N TYR A 24 -7.88 -3.16 10.39
CA TYR A 24 -8.70 -4.16 11.07
C TYR A 24 -9.36 -3.60 12.34
N ALA A 25 -8.67 -2.76 13.12
CA ALA A 25 -9.25 -2.07 14.27
C ALA A 25 -10.42 -1.18 13.85
N CYS A 26 -10.24 -0.37 12.81
CA CYS A 26 -11.31 0.48 12.27
C CYS A 26 -12.54 -0.34 11.84
N ILE A 27 -12.33 -1.42 11.08
CA ILE A 27 -13.42 -2.33 10.65
C ILE A 27 -14.11 -2.96 11.84
N SER A 28 -13.38 -3.43 12.85
CA SER A 28 -13.91 -4.07 14.04
C SER A 28 -14.75 -3.10 14.88
N ILE A 29 -14.28 -1.85 15.04
CA ILE A 29 -15.00 -0.79 15.75
C ILE A 29 -16.30 -0.45 15.01
N LEU A 30 -16.25 -0.24 13.69
CA LEU A 30 -17.45 0.03 12.89
C LEU A 30 -18.45 -1.13 12.96
N GLY A 31 -17.97 -2.38 12.89
CA GLY A 31 -18.79 -3.57 13.07
C GLY A 31 -19.44 -3.66 14.46
N ALA A 32 -18.69 -3.31 15.52
CA ALA A 32 -19.22 -3.26 16.88
C ALA A 32 -20.27 -2.14 17.08
N LEU A 33 -20.06 -0.97 16.47
CA LEU A 33 -21.01 0.14 16.47
C LEU A 33 -22.29 -0.23 15.71
N CYS A 34 -22.17 -0.79 14.51
CA CYS A 34 -23.34 -1.29 13.76
C CYS A 34 -24.10 -2.36 14.56
N GLY A 35 -23.37 -3.29 15.17
CA GLY A 35 -23.98 -4.32 16.03
C GLY A 35 -24.71 -3.73 17.24
N ARG A 36 -24.17 -2.67 17.85
CA ARG A 36 -24.83 -1.95 18.95
C ARG A 36 -26.13 -1.31 18.50
N GLU A 37 -26.15 -0.64 17.34
CA GLU A 37 -27.37 -0.03 16.81
C GLU A 37 -28.45 -1.08 16.46
N LEU A 38 -28.04 -2.24 15.92
CA LEU A 38 -28.97 -3.30 15.52
C LEU A 38 -29.48 -4.16 16.70
N HIS A 39 -28.65 -4.37 17.72
CA HIS A 39 -28.92 -5.36 18.79
C HIS A 39 -28.88 -4.78 20.20
N GLY A 40 -28.64 -3.47 20.36
CA GLY A 40 -28.68 -2.75 21.64
C GLY A 40 -27.48 -3.00 22.56
N SER A 41 -26.45 -3.75 22.13
CA SER A 41 -25.29 -4.07 22.96
C SER A 41 -23.96 -3.82 22.23
N GLY A 42 -23.06 -3.09 22.89
CA GLY A 42 -21.69 -2.91 22.42
C GLY A 42 -20.84 -4.18 22.62
N ARG A 43 -19.68 -4.21 21.95
CA ARG A 43 -18.72 -5.33 22.05
C ARG A 43 -17.31 -4.78 22.26
N HIS A 44 -16.49 -5.53 22.98
CA HIS A 44 -15.05 -5.30 23.03
C HIS A 44 -14.45 -5.81 21.71
N ALA A 45 -13.62 -4.99 21.05
CA ALA A 45 -12.86 -5.37 19.87
C ALA A 45 -11.38 -5.56 20.27
N ASP A 46 -10.88 -6.77 20.08
CA ASP A 46 -9.46 -7.13 20.25
C ASP A 46 -8.85 -7.36 18.87
N VAL A 47 -7.81 -6.62 18.53
CA VAL A 47 -7.12 -6.70 17.23
C VAL A 47 -5.63 -6.78 17.46
N SER A 48 -5.07 -7.95 17.17
CA SER A 48 -3.63 -8.20 17.23
C SER A 48 -2.96 -7.84 15.90
N MET A 49 -1.82 -7.15 15.95
CA MET A 49 -0.97 -6.89 14.78
C MET A 49 -0.44 -8.20 14.17
N LEU A 50 -0.12 -9.20 15.02
CA LEU A 50 0.32 -10.52 14.55
C LEU A 50 -0.78 -11.22 13.77
N ASP A 51 -2.00 -11.28 14.32
CA ASP A 51 -3.15 -11.93 13.66
C ASP A 51 -3.49 -11.23 12.35
N SER A 52 -3.37 -9.90 12.32
CA SER A 52 -3.54 -9.09 11.10
C SER A 52 -2.54 -9.51 10.02
N LEU A 53 -1.26 -9.70 10.34
CA LEU A 53 -0.26 -10.19 9.39
C LEU A 53 -0.49 -11.64 8.98
N VAL A 54 -0.89 -12.52 9.91
CA VAL A 54 -1.21 -13.91 9.59
C VAL A 54 -2.40 -13.99 8.62
N SER A 55 -3.41 -13.13 8.77
CA SER A 55 -4.54 -13.07 7.83
C SER A 55 -4.13 -12.66 6.41
N LEU A 56 -3.06 -11.87 6.27
CA LEU A 56 -2.52 -11.43 4.98
C LEU A 56 -1.66 -12.49 4.27
N LEU A 57 -1.40 -13.65 4.87
CA LEU A 57 -0.73 -14.77 4.18
C LEU A 57 -1.56 -15.34 3.03
N ALA A 58 -2.86 -15.06 3.02
CA ALA A 58 -3.80 -15.40 1.96
C ALA A 58 -3.66 -16.88 1.49
N TYR A 59 -3.46 -17.09 0.17
CA TYR A 59 -3.37 -18.43 -0.42
C TYR A 59 -2.10 -19.19 -0.03
N ASP A 60 -0.98 -18.53 0.24
CA ASP A 60 0.27 -19.20 0.65
C ASP A 60 0.13 -19.82 2.06
N GLY A 61 -0.57 -19.11 2.96
CA GLY A 61 -0.91 -19.64 4.28
C GLY A 61 -1.86 -20.85 4.20
N LEU A 62 -2.89 -20.76 3.34
CA LEU A 62 -3.83 -21.86 3.10
C LEU A 62 -3.13 -23.07 2.48
N ASP A 63 -2.24 -22.87 1.54
CA ASP A 63 -1.47 -23.94 0.93
C ASP A 63 -0.61 -24.67 1.98
N TYR A 64 0.13 -23.94 2.80
CA TYR A 64 0.92 -24.54 3.88
C TYR A 64 0.06 -25.37 4.84
N LEU A 65 -1.07 -24.83 5.29
CA LEU A 65 -1.97 -25.52 6.24
C LEU A 65 -2.56 -26.81 5.69
N ASN A 66 -2.74 -26.93 4.37
CA ASN A 66 -3.39 -28.09 3.74
C ASN A 66 -2.41 -29.06 3.06
N SER A 67 -1.28 -28.58 2.57
CA SER A 67 -0.29 -29.41 1.86
C SER A 67 1.02 -29.59 2.63
N GLY A 68 1.30 -28.76 3.65
CA GLY A 68 2.58 -28.68 4.33
C GLY A 68 3.70 -28.01 3.52
N ARG A 69 3.40 -27.48 2.35
CA ARG A 69 4.38 -26.81 1.48
C ARG A 69 4.73 -25.44 2.01
N VAL A 70 5.95 -25.26 2.45
CA VAL A 70 6.48 -23.96 2.90
C VAL A 70 6.74 -23.05 1.70
N ALA A 71 6.08 -21.87 1.69
CA ALA A 71 6.35 -20.85 0.67
C ALA A 71 7.79 -20.36 0.76
N THR A 72 8.45 -20.24 -0.39
CA THR A 72 9.83 -19.74 -0.52
C THR A 72 9.82 -18.32 -1.09
N ARG A 73 10.94 -17.64 -0.94
CA ARG A 73 11.12 -16.32 -1.56
C ARG A 73 11.12 -16.44 -3.08
N GLN A 74 10.41 -15.55 -3.76
CA GLN A 74 10.23 -15.56 -5.21
C GLN A 74 10.63 -14.22 -5.87
N GLY A 75 11.29 -13.31 -5.12
CA GLY A 75 11.53 -11.96 -5.60
C GLY A 75 10.22 -11.23 -5.88
N THR A 76 10.07 -10.76 -7.11
CA THR A 76 8.83 -10.15 -7.61
C THR A 76 7.87 -11.14 -8.27
N ALA A 77 8.27 -12.42 -8.40
CA ALA A 77 7.51 -13.42 -9.15
C ALA A 77 6.34 -13.99 -8.34
N HIS A 78 5.23 -14.22 -9.03
CA HIS A 78 4.10 -14.98 -8.49
C HIS A 78 4.41 -16.48 -8.45
N SER A 79 4.12 -17.16 -7.33
CA SER A 79 4.48 -18.57 -7.12
C SER A 79 3.83 -19.53 -8.11
N HIS A 80 2.59 -19.26 -8.55
CA HIS A 80 1.76 -20.20 -9.33
C HIS A 80 1.42 -19.75 -10.75
N MET A 81 1.89 -18.58 -11.19
CA MET A 81 1.58 -18.03 -12.52
C MET A 81 2.84 -17.49 -13.21
N VAL A 82 2.97 -17.76 -14.50
CA VAL A 82 4.09 -17.30 -15.34
C VAL A 82 3.58 -16.88 -16.71
N PRO A 83 3.93 -15.66 -17.16
CA PRO A 83 4.63 -14.61 -16.42
C PRO A 83 3.68 -13.82 -15.49
N TRP A 84 4.13 -13.56 -14.30
CA TRP A 84 3.60 -12.54 -13.38
C TRP A 84 4.74 -12.12 -12.47
N GLN A 85 5.48 -11.10 -12.90
CA GLN A 85 6.63 -10.56 -12.19
C GLN A 85 7.08 -9.23 -12.78
N ALA A 86 8.03 -8.56 -12.11
CA ALA A 86 8.76 -7.45 -12.72
C ALA A 86 9.86 -7.98 -13.65
N PHE A 87 9.97 -7.36 -14.82
CA PHE A 87 11.00 -7.60 -15.82
C PHE A 87 11.89 -6.38 -15.99
N THR A 88 13.18 -6.59 -16.21
CA THR A 88 14.13 -5.50 -16.47
C THR A 88 13.93 -4.94 -17.88
N THR A 89 13.86 -3.62 -17.97
CA THR A 89 13.86 -2.86 -19.21
C THR A 89 15.17 -2.06 -19.34
N ARG A 90 15.35 -1.33 -20.42
CA ARG A 90 16.55 -0.53 -20.65
C ARG A 90 16.76 0.59 -19.60
N ASP A 91 15.69 1.06 -18.97
CA ASP A 91 15.67 2.23 -18.07
C ASP A 91 15.01 1.98 -16.71
N GLY A 92 14.55 0.75 -16.45
CA GLY A 92 13.88 0.44 -15.20
C GLY A 92 13.31 -0.98 -15.17
N HIS A 93 12.09 -1.10 -14.64
CA HIS A 93 11.38 -2.38 -14.54
C HIS A 93 9.90 -2.19 -14.86
N VAL A 94 9.29 -3.21 -15.48
CA VAL A 94 7.85 -3.26 -15.74
C VAL A 94 7.29 -4.57 -15.20
N VAL A 95 6.24 -4.50 -14.39
CA VAL A 95 5.47 -5.69 -14.01
C VAL A 95 4.61 -6.10 -15.19
N VAL A 96 4.70 -7.37 -15.58
CA VAL A 96 3.90 -7.94 -16.67
C VAL A 96 3.11 -9.13 -16.14
N VAL A 97 1.82 -9.18 -16.45
CA VAL A 97 0.90 -10.22 -15.97
C VAL A 97 0.16 -10.87 -17.13
N ALA A 98 0.50 -12.14 -17.44
CA ALA A 98 -0.27 -12.96 -18.37
C ALA A 98 -0.88 -14.16 -17.61
N ARG A 99 -1.96 -13.88 -16.86
CA ARG A 99 -2.57 -14.79 -15.89
C ARG A 99 -3.30 -15.99 -16.50
N ASP A 100 -3.67 -15.92 -17.77
CA ASP A 100 -4.39 -16.99 -18.49
C ASP A 100 -3.89 -17.12 -19.93
N GLU A 101 -4.40 -18.12 -20.64
CA GLU A 101 -3.93 -18.45 -21.98
C GLU A 101 -4.27 -17.38 -23.04
N LYS A 102 -5.30 -16.56 -22.81
CA LYS A 102 -5.62 -15.41 -23.68
C LYS A 102 -4.51 -14.38 -23.59
N PHE A 103 -4.15 -13.99 -22.36
CA PHE A 103 -3.09 -13.00 -22.14
C PHE A 103 -1.71 -13.53 -22.56
N TRP A 104 -1.46 -14.84 -22.40
CA TRP A 104 -0.23 -15.45 -22.88
C TRP A 104 -0.09 -15.34 -24.42
N ARG A 105 -1.15 -15.68 -25.16
CA ARG A 105 -1.17 -15.53 -26.63
C ARG A 105 -1.01 -14.08 -27.06
N ASN A 106 -1.74 -13.17 -26.44
CA ASN A 106 -1.62 -11.75 -26.70
C ASN A 106 -0.18 -11.26 -26.47
N LEU A 107 0.46 -11.72 -25.39
CA LEU A 107 1.84 -11.37 -25.10
C LEU A 107 2.80 -11.88 -26.17
N CYS A 108 2.68 -13.14 -26.55
CA CYS A 108 3.51 -13.71 -27.62
C CYS A 108 3.30 -13.00 -28.96
N ASP A 109 2.06 -12.61 -29.28
CA ASP A 109 1.76 -11.81 -30.46
C ASP A 109 2.35 -10.41 -30.40
N ALA A 110 2.24 -9.73 -29.24
CA ALA A 110 2.78 -8.38 -29.02
C ALA A 110 4.29 -8.31 -29.24
N ILE A 111 5.02 -9.33 -28.82
CA ILE A 111 6.49 -9.37 -28.87
C ILE A 111 7.05 -10.17 -30.07
N ASP A 112 6.19 -10.56 -31.00
CA ASP A 112 6.53 -11.38 -32.19
C ASP A 112 7.23 -12.71 -31.85
N ARG A 113 6.76 -13.38 -30.76
CA ARG A 113 7.26 -14.67 -30.29
C ARG A 113 6.17 -15.74 -30.29
N ARG A 114 5.47 -15.88 -31.41
CA ARG A 114 4.41 -16.89 -31.59
C ARG A 114 4.91 -18.32 -31.44
N ASP A 115 6.22 -18.55 -31.63
CA ASP A 115 6.88 -19.83 -31.39
C ASP A 115 6.69 -20.34 -29.97
N LEU A 116 6.53 -19.42 -28.98
CA LEU A 116 6.30 -19.77 -27.58
C LEU A 116 4.87 -20.24 -27.28
N ILE A 117 3.90 -20.00 -28.17
CA ILE A 117 2.50 -20.38 -27.93
C ILE A 117 2.33 -21.89 -27.86
N ASP A 118 2.96 -22.60 -28.81
CA ASP A 118 2.84 -24.05 -28.97
C ASP A 118 4.07 -24.82 -28.47
N ASP A 119 5.10 -24.12 -27.94
CA ASP A 119 6.27 -24.77 -27.33
C ASP A 119 5.81 -25.61 -26.12
N PRO A 120 6.21 -26.90 -26.04
CA PRO A 120 5.84 -27.77 -24.93
C PRO A 120 6.21 -27.22 -23.53
N ARG A 121 7.21 -26.31 -23.45
CA ARG A 121 7.67 -25.68 -22.22
C ARG A 121 6.83 -24.48 -21.78
N SER A 122 5.96 -23.93 -22.68
CA SER A 122 5.21 -22.70 -22.42
C SER A 122 3.75 -22.72 -22.85
N ARG A 123 3.26 -23.81 -23.45
CA ARG A 123 1.93 -23.94 -24.04
C ARG A 123 0.76 -23.71 -23.06
N ASP A 124 0.96 -23.98 -21.78
CA ASP A 124 -0.02 -23.78 -20.71
C ASP A 124 0.68 -23.29 -19.43
N ASN A 125 -0.09 -22.77 -18.46
CA ASN A 125 0.51 -22.24 -17.22
C ASN A 125 1.29 -23.28 -16.45
N ALA A 126 0.88 -24.54 -16.43
CA ALA A 126 1.61 -25.58 -15.69
C ALA A 126 2.99 -25.83 -16.33
N ALA A 127 3.06 -25.86 -17.65
CA ALA A 127 4.31 -25.96 -18.40
C ALA A 127 5.21 -24.73 -18.14
N ARG A 128 4.64 -23.52 -18.18
CA ARG A 128 5.38 -22.27 -17.90
C ARG A 128 5.92 -22.23 -16.47
N VAL A 129 5.15 -22.66 -15.48
CA VAL A 129 5.60 -22.75 -14.07
C VAL A 129 6.75 -23.76 -13.95
N ALA A 130 6.63 -24.94 -14.59
CA ALA A 130 7.67 -25.97 -14.56
C ALA A 130 8.97 -25.56 -15.29
N ASN A 131 8.85 -24.67 -16.28
CA ASN A 131 9.98 -24.19 -17.08
C ASN A 131 10.18 -22.67 -16.94
N ARG A 132 9.97 -22.15 -15.73
CA ARG A 132 10.01 -20.70 -15.45
C ARG A 132 11.26 -20.02 -15.98
N GLU A 133 12.43 -20.55 -15.70
CA GLU A 133 13.70 -19.96 -16.12
C GLU A 133 13.76 -19.78 -17.64
N PHE A 134 13.32 -20.79 -18.40
CA PHE A 134 13.24 -20.69 -19.85
C PHE A 134 12.29 -19.58 -20.29
N VAL A 135 11.05 -19.59 -19.81
CA VAL A 135 10.03 -18.62 -20.23
C VAL A 135 10.43 -17.19 -19.84
N VAL A 136 10.90 -16.99 -18.62
CA VAL A 136 11.35 -15.68 -18.15
C VAL A 136 12.55 -15.18 -18.95
N GLY A 137 13.54 -16.05 -19.23
CA GLY A 137 14.71 -15.67 -20.02
C GLY A 137 14.38 -15.25 -21.45
N GLU A 138 13.40 -15.94 -22.11
CA GLU A 138 12.93 -15.55 -23.45
C GLU A 138 12.25 -14.16 -23.45
N LEU A 139 11.46 -13.86 -22.41
CA LEU A 139 10.81 -12.57 -22.27
C LEU A 139 11.80 -11.46 -21.93
N GLU A 140 12.74 -11.71 -21.01
CA GLU A 140 13.78 -10.75 -20.63
C GLU A 140 14.65 -10.35 -21.83
N ALA A 141 14.99 -11.30 -22.69
CA ALA A 141 15.79 -11.04 -23.89
C ALA A 141 15.11 -10.03 -24.84
N VAL A 142 13.77 -9.95 -24.82
CA VAL A 142 13.00 -8.97 -25.60
C VAL A 142 12.84 -7.66 -24.82
N PHE A 143 12.41 -7.73 -23.58
CA PHE A 143 12.03 -6.55 -22.78
C PHE A 143 13.25 -5.67 -22.44
N ALA A 144 14.41 -6.25 -22.19
CA ALA A 144 15.66 -5.51 -21.93
C ALA A 144 16.07 -4.55 -23.07
N ARG A 145 15.51 -4.71 -24.25
CA ARG A 145 15.80 -3.83 -25.41
C ARG A 145 14.89 -2.61 -25.48
N MET A 146 13.81 -2.59 -24.69
CA MET A 146 12.79 -1.56 -24.70
C MET A 146 12.92 -0.69 -23.44
N THR A 147 12.49 0.57 -23.52
CA THR A 147 12.23 1.37 -22.32
C THR A 147 10.95 0.90 -21.63
N SER A 148 10.79 1.26 -20.36
CA SER A 148 9.57 0.98 -19.61
C SER A 148 8.32 1.57 -20.29
N ALA A 149 8.44 2.76 -20.86
CA ALA A 149 7.37 3.42 -21.61
C ALA A 149 7.01 2.67 -22.90
N GLU A 150 8.02 2.33 -23.72
CA GLU A 150 7.83 1.56 -24.98
C GLU A 150 7.17 0.20 -24.70
N LEU A 151 7.63 -0.51 -23.66
CA LEU A 151 7.05 -1.81 -23.29
C LEU A 151 5.61 -1.65 -22.79
N THR A 152 5.33 -0.69 -21.92
CA THR A 152 3.98 -0.48 -21.39
C THR A 152 2.99 -0.11 -22.49
N GLU A 153 3.37 0.81 -23.39
CA GLU A 153 2.53 1.19 -24.54
C GLU A 153 2.25 0.00 -25.48
N LEU A 154 3.26 -0.82 -25.78
CA LEU A 154 3.11 -2.03 -26.58
C LEU A 154 2.11 -2.98 -25.92
N LEU A 155 2.28 -3.27 -24.62
CA LEU A 155 1.45 -4.24 -23.91
C LEU A 155 0.00 -3.75 -23.73
N ASP A 156 -0.20 -2.46 -23.54
CA ASP A 156 -1.53 -1.83 -23.47
C ASP A 156 -2.30 -2.02 -24.79
N GLY A 157 -1.62 -1.86 -25.93
CA GLY A 157 -2.20 -2.10 -27.26
C GLY A 157 -2.70 -3.54 -27.50
N TYR A 158 -2.31 -4.50 -26.65
CA TYR A 158 -2.72 -5.91 -26.70
C TYR A 158 -3.54 -6.34 -25.47
N ASP A 159 -4.09 -5.39 -24.70
CA ASP A 159 -4.86 -5.62 -23.47
C ASP A 159 -4.08 -6.44 -22.40
N ILE A 160 -2.77 -6.33 -22.33
CA ILE A 160 -1.96 -7.09 -21.37
C ILE A 160 -1.75 -6.23 -20.10
N PRO A 161 -2.19 -6.70 -18.93
CA PRO A 161 -1.96 -6.00 -17.69
C PRO A 161 -0.46 -5.81 -17.42
N SER A 162 -0.03 -4.54 -17.40
CA SER A 162 1.34 -4.17 -17.14
C SER A 162 1.40 -2.83 -16.39
N SER A 163 2.49 -2.59 -15.67
CA SER A 163 2.73 -1.31 -14.98
C SER A 163 4.23 -1.11 -14.78
N PRO A 164 4.75 0.10 -14.99
CA PRO A 164 6.12 0.40 -14.59
C PRO A 164 6.27 0.30 -13.07
N VAL A 165 7.47 -0.09 -12.62
CA VAL A 165 7.83 -0.04 -11.19
C VAL A 165 8.33 1.38 -10.91
N ASN A 166 7.44 2.19 -10.34
CA ASN A 166 7.70 3.58 -10.03
C ASN A 166 8.42 3.74 -8.69
N ASP A 167 9.31 4.71 -8.60
CA ASP A 167 9.82 5.21 -7.34
C ASP A 167 8.79 6.16 -6.66
N MET A 168 9.14 6.63 -5.46
CA MET A 168 8.27 7.51 -4.68
C MET A 168 7.99 8.85 -5.40
N ALA A 169 8.96 9.38 -6.13
CA ALA A 169 8.81 10.65 -6.85
C ALA A 169 7.86 10.48 -8.04
N ALA A 170 8.04 9.43 -8.82
CA ALA A 170 7.22 9.13 -9.99
C ALA A 170 5.75 8.86 -9.60
N VAL A 171 5.50 8.03 -8.58
CA VAL A 171 4.12 7.71 -8.18
C VAL A 171 3.39 8.92 -7.61
N LEU A 172 4.07 9.81 -6.85
CA LEU A 172 3.46 11.02 -6.29
C LEU A 172 3.31 12.17 -7.30
N ALA A 173 3.94 12.06 -8.46
CA ALA A 173 3.78 12.98 -9.59
C ALA A 173 2.85 12.43 -10.69
N ASP A 174 2.36 11.20 -10.56
CA ASP A 174 1.48 10.57 -11.53
C ASP A 174 0.15 11.33 -11.66
N ASP A 175 -0.25 11.63 -12.89
CA ASP A 175 -1.46 12.42 -13.19
C ASP A 175 -2.73 11.77 -12.62
N HIS A 176 -2.83 10.44 -12.64
CA HIS A 176 -3.97 9.73 -12.08
C HIS A 176 -3.99 9.82 -10.54
N VAL A 177 -2.83 9.69 -9.88
CA VAL A 177 -2.69 9.85 -8.42
C VAL A 177 -3.07 11.27 -8.00
N ILE A 178 -2.62 12.28 -8.76
CA ILE A 178 -2.99 13.69 -8.54
C ILE A 178 -4.49 13.91 -8.78
N ALA A 179 -5.03 13.45 -9.92
CA ALA A 179 -6.45 13.58 -10.24
C ALA A 179 -7.35 12.86 -9.21
N ARG A 180 -6.87 11.78 -8.60
CA ARG A 180 -7.52 11.10 -7.48
C ARG A 180 -7.43 11.87 -6.16
N GLY A 181 -6.72 13.01 -6.14
CA GLY A 181 -6.53 13.83 -4.95
C GLY A 181 -5.76 13.11 -3.84
N MET A 182 -4.80 12.25 -4.21
CA MET A 182 -3.95 11.52 -3.26
C MET A 182 -2.68 12.30 -2.87
N VAL A 183 -2.51 13.51 -3.40
CA VAL A 183 -1.53 14.51 -2.98
C VAL A 183 -2.29 15.78 -2.72
N ARG A 184 -2.29 16.26 -1.46
CA ARG A 184 -2.98 17.48 -1.04
C ARG A 184 -2.02 18.39 -0.27
N THR A 185 -2.41 19.64 -0.09
CA THR A 185 -1.63 20.66 0.62
C THR A 185 -2.51 21.31 1.69
N TYR A 186 -1.96 21.54 2.88
CA TYR A 186 -2.55 22.42 3.88
C TYR A 186 -1.53 23.43 4.38
N HIS A 187 -2.01 24.52 4.97
CA HIS A 187 -1.16 25.50 5.61
C HIS A 187 -0.95 25.16 7.08
N HIS A 188 0.32 24.94 7.47
CA HIS A 188 0.70 24.70 8.87
C HIS A 188 1.19 26.03 9.49
N PRO A 189 0.78 26.40 10.71
CA PRO A 189 1.08 27.73 11.29
C PRO A 189 2.58 28.02 11.43
N THR A 190 3.41 27.00 11.61
CA THR A 190 4.86 27.16 11.79
C THR A 190 5.71 26.66 10.62
N LEU A 191 5.21 25.71 9.81
CA LEU A 191 5.95 25.10 8.70
C LEU A 191 5.58 25.68 7.32
N GLY A 192 4.53 26.49 7.24
CA GLY A 192 3.99 27.00 5.97
C GLY A 192 3.22 25.91 5.21
N GLU A 193 3.41 25.80 3.90
CA GLU A 193 2.73 24.80 3.09
C GLU A 193 3.31 23.41 3.30
N VAL A 194 2.46 22.46 3.68
CA VAL A 194 2.80 21.05 3.89
C VAL A 194 2.00 20.19 2.92
N ARG A 195 2.68 19.37 2.13
CA ARG A 195 2.07 18.37 1.26
C ARG A 195 1.90 17.05 2.01
N TYR A 196 0.79 16.35 1.79
CA TYR A 196 0.49 15.11 2.47
C TYR A 196 -0.35 14.16 1.63
N GLN A 197 -0.39 12.87 2.03
CA GLN A 197 -1.26 11.86 1.45
C GLN A 197 -2.55 11.78 2.30
N PRO A 198 -3.72 12.14 1.76
CA PRO A 198 -5.00 12.03 2.47
C PRO A 198 -5.46 10.58 2.55
N SER A 199 -6.56 10.36 3.30
CA SER A 199 -7.26 9.07 3.30
C SER A 199 -7.69 8.67 1.88
N PRO A 200 -7.53 7.40 1.48
CA PRO A 200 -8.02 6.89 0.20
C PRO A 200 -9.55 6.73 0.18
N MET A 201 -10.22 6.82 1.32
CA MET A 201 -11.67 6.68 1.44
C MET A 201 -12.37 7.92 0.88
N LYS A 202 -13.25 7.71 -0.10
CA LYS A 202 -14.02 8.76 -0.75
C LYS A 202 -15.50 8.46 -0.60
N LEU A 203 -16.17 9.22 0.25
CA LEU A 203 -17.60 9.08 0.52
C LEU A 203 -18.36 10.21 -0.19
N GLY A 204 -19.42 9.86 -0.92
CA GLY A 204 -20.26 10.85 -1.59
C GLY A 204 -20.88 11.82 -0.57
N GLY A 205 -20.80 13.12 -0.84
CA GLY A 205 -21.32 14.16 0.06
C GLY A 205 -20.45 14.46 1.28
N TRP A 206 -19.28 13.87 1.40
CA TRP A 206 -18.31 14.18 2.44
C TRP A 206 -16.93 14.50 1.84
N GLU A 207 -16.34 15.59 2.28
CA GLU A 207 -14.99 15.97 1.94
C GLU A 207 -14.10 15.92 3.17
N GLN A 208 -12.93 15.31 3.03
CA GLN A 208 -11.92 15.33 4.08
C GLN A 208 -11.41 16.77 4.25
N PRO A 209 -11.51 17.36 5.46
CA PRO A 209 -10.98 18.71 5.70
C PRO A 209 -9.44 18.73 5.59
N ASP A 210 -8.92 19.78 4.95
CA ASP A 210 -7.48 20.08 4.93
C ASP A 210 -7.10 20.85 6.19
N ARG A 211 -6.98 20.13 7.31
CA ARG A 211 -6.58 20.70 8.60
C ARG A 211 -5.15 20.26 8.90
N HIS A 212 -4.34 21.17 9.41
CA HIS A 212 -2.99 20.83 9.89
C HIS A 212 -3.06 19.87 11.09
N ALA A 213 -1.99 19.12 11.31
CA ALA A 213 -1.82 18.35 12.54
C ALA A 213 -1.75 19.33 13.73
N PRO A 214 -2.54 19.12 14.81
CA PRO A 214 -2.59 20.07 15.92
C PRO A 214 -1.21 20.24 16.57
N MET A 215 -0.91 21.47 16.94
CA MET A 215 0.24 21.76 17.78
C MET A 215 0.05 21.17 19.17
N LEU A 216 1.15 20.90 19.88
CA LEU A 216 1.06 20.38 21.24
C LEU A 216 0.25 21.34 22.13
N GLY A 217 -0.83 20.84 22.68
CA GLY A 217 -1.74 21.61 23.53
C GLY A 217 -2.71 22.56 22.81
N GLU A 218 -2.71 22.59 21.48
CA GLU A 218 -3.57 23.51 20.68
C GLU A 218 -5.06 23.38 21.03
N ASP A 219 -5.55 22.18 21.21
CA ASP A 219 -6.96 21.90 21.51
C ASP A 219 -7.24 21.72 23.03
N THR A 220 -6.27 21.97 23.94
CA THR A 220 -6.43 21.70 25.37
C THR A 220 -7.64 22.44 25.95
N GLU A 221 -7.73 23.73 25.71
CA GLU A 221 -8.81 24.58 26.26
C GLU A 221 -10.18 24.13 25.73
N SER A 222 -10.34 24.02 24.41
CA SER A 222 -11.60 23.64 23.79
C SER A 222 -12.07 22.24 24.21
N VAL A 223 -11.14 21.28 24.36
CA VAL A 223 -11.48 19.92 24.81
C VAL A 223 -11.95 19.94 26.27
N LEU A 224 -11.31 20.70 27.14
CA LEU A 224 -11.72 20.79 28.55
C LEU A 224 -13.05 21.51 28.73
N GLU A 225 -13.29 22.57 27.97
CA GLU A 225 -14.60 23.25 27.94
C GLU A 225 -15.69 22.33 27.41
N GLU A 226 -15.52 21.76 26.22
CA GLU A 226 -16.58 21.00 25.54
C GLU A 226 -16.87 19.65 26.21
N ARG A 227 -15.84 18.98 26.77
CA ARG A 227 -15.98 17.63 27.29
C ARG A 227 -16.20 17.56 28.79
N LEU A 228 -15.64 18.51 29.54
CA LEU A 228 -15.71 18.52 31.01
C LEU A 228 -16.53 19.70 31.53
N GLY A 229 -16.87 20.69 30.68
CA GLY A 229 -17.63 21.88 31.08
C GLY A 229 -16.83 22.81 32.00
N LEU A 230 -15.49 22.75 31.94
CA LEU A 230 -14.66 23.63 32.77
C LEU A 230 -14.74 25.06 32.26
N GLY A 231 -14.84 26.03 33.17
CA GLY A 231 -14.76 27.44 32.84
C GLY A 231 -13.31 27.90 32.58
N GLY A 232 -13.15 29.01 31.84
CA GLY A 232 -11.84 29.57 31.52
C GLY A 232 -10.96 29.84 32.77
N ASP A 233 -11.54 30.28 33.88
CA ASP A 233 -10.83 30.51 35.15
C ASP A 233 -10.27 29.19 35.75
N GLU A 234 -11.04 28.09 35.65
CA GLU A 234 -10.64 26.77 36.13
C GLU A 234 -9.48 26.21 35.26
N ILE A 235 -9.58 26.37 33.95
CA ILE A 235 -8.53 25.96 33.00
C ILE A 235 -7.26 26.77 33.23
N ALA A 236 -7.38 28.09 33.43
CA ALA A 236 -6.24 28.94 33.76
C ALA A 236 -5.57 28.56 35.08
N ALA A 237 -6.33 28.17 36.09
CA ALA A 237 -5.79 27.68 37.37
C ALA A 237 -5.01 26.36 37.19
N LEU A 238 -5.57 25.39 36.42
CA LEU A 238 -4.90 24.14 36.11
C LEU A 238 -3.59 24.34 35.31
N ALA A 239 -3.58 25.31 34.42
CA ALA A 239 -2.37 25.69 33.69
C ALA A 239 -1.31 26.33 34.60
N ALA A 240 -1.74 27.21 35.51
CA ALA A 240 -0.84 27.86 36.47
C ALA A 240 -0.23 26.86 37.47
N GLU A 241 -0.94 25.80 37.83
CA GLU A 241 -0.50 24.69 38.67
C GLU A 241 0.37 23.68 37.91
N GLY A 242 0.51 23.81 36.59
CA GLY A 242 1.26 22.89 35.76
C GLY A 242 0.62 21.52 35.56
N VAL A 243 -0.68 21.39 35.84
CA VAL A 243 -1.48 20.16 35.62
C VAL A 243 -1.75 19.92 34.14
N ILE A 244 -1.94 20.99 33.36
CA ILE A 244 -2.14 20.97 31.91
C ILE A 244 -1.10 21.85 31.22
N GLY A 245 -0.72 21.44 29.99
CA GLY A 245 0.08 22.26 29.08
C GLY A 245 -0.83 23.09 28.16
N MET A 246 -0.55 24.38 28.08
CA MET A 246 -1.15 25.26 27.09
C MET A 246 -0.22 25.37 25.87
N PRO A 247 -0.76 25.74 24.68
CA PRO A 247 0.08 25.91 23.50
C PRO A 247 1.20 26.92 23.79
N ASP A 248 2.44 26.52 23.55
CA ASP A 248 3.55 27.48 23.57
C ASP A 248 3.33 28.51 22.47
N ALA A 249 3.12 29.75 22.83
CA ALA A 249 3.10 30.85 21.88
C ALA A 249 4.49 30.91 21.18
N ALA A 250 4.57 30.24 20.02
CA ALA A 250 5.74 30.26 19.13
C ALA A 250 7.04 29.69 19.70
N ARG A 251 7.16 28.38 19.83
CA ARG A 251 8.46 27.72 19.89
C ARG A 251 8.98 27.55 18.45
N PRO A 252 10.11 28.14 18.06
CA PRO A 252 10.66 27.97 16.73
C PRO A 252 11.07 26.50 16.50
N PRO A 253 10.93 25.95 15.26
CA PRO A 253 11.32 24.59 14.96
C PRO A 253 12.83 24.38 15.21
N GLY A 254 13.19 23.39 16.01
CA GLY A 254 14.57 22.92 16.13
C GLY A 254 15.23 22.93 17.52
N THR A 255 14.54 23.23 18.61
CA THR A 255 15.12 23.07 19.95
C THR A 255 14.55 21.81 20.63
N SER A 256 15.24 20.66 20.47
CA SER A 256 15.05 19.50 21.33
C SER A 256 15.37 19.90 22.78
N ALA A 257 14.44 19.64 23.71
CA ALA A 257 14.79 19.61 25.13
C ALA A 257 15.75 18.44 25.33
N GLY A 258 16.91 18.74 25.91
CA GLY A 258 17.94 17.78 26.28
C GLY A 258 17.49 16.84 27.42
#